data_1260a47ab7e7292c706e9b02add2565d
#
_entry.id   1260a47ab7e7292c706e9b02add2565d
#
_cell.length_a   1.000
_cell.length_b   1.000
_cell.length_c   1.000
_cell.angle_alpha   90.00
_cell.angle_beta   90.00
_cell.angle_gamma   90.00
#
_symmetry.space_group_name_H-M   'P 1'
#
loop_
_entity.id
_entity.type
_entity.pdbx_description
1 polymer ?
#
loop_
_entity_poly.entity_id
_entity_poly.type
_entity_poly.pdbx_seq_one_letter_code
_entity_poly.pdbx_strand_id
1 'polypeptide(L)'
;RGENVCMGYYKNPEQTAALFTEDGWMRTGDLGTMDSDHFLYIRGRSKAMLLGSNGQNIYPEELEAKIGMLPYVQESLVLMREGKLEALIVPNMQLIEQAGITLDDAWEAIQSQRAALNEQVGSYEKIQRFELRTEPFEKTPKQSIRRYLYK
;
A
#
# COMPACT_ATOMS: atom_id res chain seq x y z
N ARG A 1 -20.63 -4.60 -14.09
CA ARG A 1 -20.97 -5.48 -15.21
C ARG A 1 -21.06 -4.68 -16.51
N GLY A 2 -20.77 -5.30 -17.67
CA GLY A 2 -20.80 -4.66 -18.98
C GLY A 2 -20.06 -5.51 -20.00
N GLU A 3 -20.18 -5.16 -21.29
CA GLU A 3 -19.57 -5.92 -22.39
C GLU A 3 -18.04 -5.92 -22.37
N ASN A 4 -17.43 -4.97 -21.66
CA ASN A 4 -15.98 -4.84 -21.46
C ASN A 4 -15.43 -5.70 -20.31
N VAL A 5 -16.32 -6.44 -19.59
CA VAL A 5 -15.91 -7.31 -18.49
C VAL A 5 -15.55 -8.69 -19.04
N CYS A 6 -14.44 -9.27 -18.55
CA CYS A 6 -14.01 -10.62 -18.96
C CYS A 6 -15.06 -11.68 -18.61
N MET A 7 -15.08 -12.78 -19.34
CA MET A 7 -15.99 -13.91 -19.07
C MET A 7 -15.51 -14.82 -17.92
N GLY A 8 -14.25 -14.67 -17.48
CA GLY A 8 -13.67 -15.47 -16.41
C GLY A 8 -12.22 -15.87 -16.68
N TYR A 9 -11.74 -16.84 -15.91
CA TYR A 9 -10.38 -17.38 -16.01
C TYR A 9 -10.36 -18.62 -16.91
N TYR A 10 -9.40 -18.65 -17.83
CA TYR A 10 -9.23 -19.78 -18.73
C TYR A 10 -8.96 -21.09 -17.98
N LYS A 11 -9.76 -22.13 -18.26
CA LYS A 11 -9.68 -23.45 -17.60
C LYS A 11 -9.69 -23.43 -16.06
N ASN A 12 -10.29 -22.40 -15.46
CA ASN A 12 -10.41 -22.30 -14.00
C ASN A 12 -11.84 -21.88 -13.60
N PRO A 13 -12.80 -22.83 -13.60
CA PRO A 13 -14.19 -22.54 -13.30
C PRO A 13 -14.42 -22.10 -11.85
N GLU A 14 -13.64 -22.62 -10.89
CA GLU A 14 -13.74 -22.27 -9.49
C GLU A 14 -13.41 -20.78 -9.26
N GLN A 15 -12.28 -20.33 -9.79
CA GLN A 15 -11.89 -18.92 -9.70
C GLN A 15 -12.83 -18.02 -10.50
N THR A 16 -13.39 -18.51 -11.59
CA THR A 16 -14.40 -17.79 -12.37
C THR A 16 -15.68 -17.59 -11.55
N ALA A 17 -16.17 -18.63 -10.88
CA ALA A 17 -17.35 -18.53 -10.01
C ALA A 17 -17.13 -17.56 -8.85
N ALA A 18 -15.92 -17.55 -8.24
CA ALA A 18 -15.57 -16.62 -7.17
C ALA A 18 -15.44 -15.16 -7.65
N LEU A 19 -15.19 -14.95 -8.95
CA LEU A 19 -15.00 -13.62 -9.54
C LEU A 19 -16.31 -12.83 -9.64
N PHE A 20 -17.44 -13.50 -9.79
CA PHE A 20 -18.72 -12.86 -10.01
C PHE A 20 -19.67 -13.02 -8.82
N THR A 21 -20.57 -12.05 -8.67
CA THR A 21 -21.75 -12.19 -7.81
C THR A 21 -22.85 -12.96 -8.55
N GLU A 22 -23.88 -13.43 -7.84
CA GLU A 22 -24.99 -14.17 -8.44
C GLU A 22 -25.75 -13.35 -9.51
N ASP A 23 -25.80 -12.02 -9.34
CA ASP A 23 -26.41 -11.06 -10.25
C ASP A 23 -25.46 -10.52 -11.34
N GLY A 24 -24.26 -11.12 -11.48
CA GLY A 24 -23.33 -10.90 -12.59
C GLY A 24 -22.42 -9.68 -12.44
N TRP A 25 -22.21 -9.14 -11.23
CA TRP A 25 -21.18 -8.13 -10.99
C TRP A 25 -19.80 -8.76 -10.77
N MET A 26 -18.79 -8.22 -11.43
CA MET A 26 -17.41 -8.65 -11.20
C MET A 26 -16.85 -8.05 -9.93
N ARG A 27 -16.29 -8.89 -9.06
CA ARG A 27 -15.57 -8.50 -7.86
C ARG A 27 -14.13 -8.13 -8.25
N THR A 28 -13.81 -6.84 -8.27
CA THR A 28 -12.46 -6.37 -8.65
C THR A 28 -11.43 -6.63 -7.55
N GLY A 29 -11.87 -6.75 -6.31
CA GLY A 29 -11.01 -6.80 -5.13
C GLY A 29 -10.47 -5.44 -4.71
N ASP A 30 -10.95 -4.37 -5.35
CA ASP A 30 -10.64 -2.99 -4.96
C ASP A 30 -11.70 -2.50 -3.97
N LEU A 31 -11.27 -1.67 -3.03
CA LEU A 31 -12.12 -0.95 -2.09
C LEU A 31 -12.20 0.51 -2.51
N GLY A 32 -13.37 1.10 -2.39
CA GLY A 32 -13.59 2.50 -2.73
C GLY A 32 -14.77 3.08 -1.99
N THR A 33 -14.87 4.40 -2.03
CA THR A 33 -16.01 5.18 -1.55
C THR A 33 -16.58 5.99 -2.70
N MET A 34 -17.89 6.20 -2.67
CA MET A 34 -18.59 7.03 -3.64
C MET A 34 -19.20 8.21 -2.91
N ASP A 35 -19.03 9.42 -3.42
CA ASP A 35 -19.64 10.61 -2.85
C ASP A 35 -21.08 10.83 -3.38
N SER A 36 -21.72 11.89 -2.91
CA SER A 36 -23.08 12.25 -3.33
C SER A 36 -23.20 12.61 -4.81
N ASP A 37 -22.11 13.03 -5.44
CA ASP A 37 -22.02 13.41 -6.85
C ASP A 37 -21.62 12.21 -7.75
N HIS A 38 -21.59 11.00 -7.15
CA HIS A 38 -21.25 9.73 -7.80
C HIS A 38 -19.77 9.62 -8.28
N PHE A 39 -18.84 10.41 -7.72
CA PHE A 39 -17.43 10.20 -7.92
C PHE A 39 -16.94 9.02 -7.09
N LEU A 40 -16.23 8.11 -7.74
CA LEU A 40 -15.65 6.92 -7.11
C LEU A 40 -14.19 7.19 -6.73
N TYR A 41 -13.87 7.05 -5.46
CA TYR A 41 -12.52 7.16 -4.90
C TYR A 41 -12.01 5.78 -4.54
N ILE A 42 -10.96 5.32 -5.22
CA ILE A 42 -10.31 4.03 -4.91
C ILE A 42 -9.42 4.23 -3.69
N ARG A 43 -9.61 3.37 -2.68
CA ARG A 43 -8.86 3.39 -1.41
C ARG A 43 -7.72 2.39 -1.37
N GLY A 44 -7.85 1.25 -2.03
CA GLY A 44 -6.84 0.21 -2.08
C GLY A 44 -7.41 -1.18 -2.35
N ARG A 45 -6.62 -2.20 -2.10
CA ARG A 45 -7.01 -3.60 -2.27
C ARG A 45 -7.64 -4.17 -1.01
N SER A 46 -8.76 -4.89 -1.13
CA SER A 46 -9.42 -5.53 0.00
C SER A 46 -8.50 -6.52 0.75
N LYS A 47 -7.64 -7.24 0.03
CA LYS A 47 -6.67 -8.18 0.59
C LYS A 47 -5.47 -7.51 1.27
N ALA A 48 -5.22 -6.23 0.99
CA ALA A 48 -4.13 -5.46 1.59
C ALA A 48 -4.60 -4.65 2.81
N MET A 49 -5.90 -4.43 2.96
CA MET A 49 -6.48 -3.71 4.08
C MET A 49 -6.06 -4.32 5.42
N LEU A 50 -5.66 -3.47 6.35
CA LEU A 50 -5.31 -3.83 7.72
C LEU A 50 -6.46 -3.46 8.64
N LEU A 51 -6.71 -4.30 9.65
CA LEU A 51 -7.71 -4.00 10.67
C LEU A 51 -7.01 -3.40 11.89
N GLY A 52 -7.30 -2.14 12.16
CA GLY A 52 -6.80 -1.45 13.35
C GLY A 52 -7.35 -2.05 14.64
N SER A 53 -6.67 -1.80 15.77
CA SER A 53 -7.06 -2.30 17.10
C SER A 53 -8.48 -1.89 17.51
N ASN A 54 -8.99 -0.78 16.97
CA ASN A 54 -10.34 -0.25 17.22
C ASN A 54 -11.37 -0.72 16.17
N GLY A 55 -11.04 -1.73 15.35
CA GLY A 55 -11.92 -2.21 14.28
C GLY A 55 -11.99 -1.30 13.05
N GLN A 56 -11.13 -0.30 12.93
CA GLN A 56 -11.08 0.61 11.79
C GLN A 56 -10.28 0.02 10.63
N ASN A 57 -10.77 0.25 9.42
CA ASN A 57 -10.07 -0.14 8.21
C ASN A 57 -8.92 0.82 7.93
N ILE A 58 -7.72 0.29 7.74
CA ILE A 58 -6.52 1.03 7.37
C ILE A 58 -6.12 0.58 5.96
N TYR A 59 -5.86 1.54 5.10
CA TYR A 59 -5.48 1.31 3.70
C TYR A 59 -3.98 1.56 3.51
N PRO A 60 -3.13 0.52 3.58
CA PRO A 60 -1.68 0.69 3.54
C PRO A 60 -1.19 1.44 2.31
N GLU A 61 -1.85 1.23 1.16
CA GLU A 61 -1.48 1.88 -0.09
C GLU A 61 -1.60 3.41 -0.03
N GLU A 62 -2.56 3.95 0.74
CA GLU A 62 -2.68 5.40 0.95
C GLU A 62 -1.51 5.95 1.75
N LEU A 63 -1.07 5.24 2.78
CA LEU A 63 0.09 5.59 3.58
C LEU A 63 1.39 5.46 2.78
N GLU A 64 1.52 4.38 2.02
CA GLU A 64 2.67 4.14 1.13
C GLU A 64 2.79 5.19 0.04
N ALA A 65 1.67 5.66 -0.52
CA ALA A 65 1.68 6.75 -1.47
C ALA A 65 2.22 8.05 -0.86
N LYS A 66 1.87 8.35 0.40
CA LYS A 66 2.40 9.51 1.14
C LYS A 66 3.89 9.35 1.46
N ILE A 67 4.32 8.16 1.90
CA ILE A 67 5.73 7.84 2.17
C ILE A 67 6.56 7.96 0.88
N GLY A 68 6.01 7.50 -0.26
CA GLY A 68 6.66 7.60 -1.57
C GLY A 68 6.92 9.03 -2.05
N MET A 69 6.26 10.03 -1.44
CA MET A 69 6.52 11.46 -1.71
C MET A 69 7.68 12.02 -0.87
N LEU A 70 8.16 11.28 0.13
CA LEU A 70 9.29 11.71 0.95
C LEU A 70 10.60 11.68 0.14
N PRO A 71 11.55 12.58 0.43
CA PRO A 71 12.83 12.58 -0.25
C PRO A 71 13.57 11.25 -0.06
N TYR A 72 14.30 10.83 -1.07
CA TYR A 72 15.14 9.63 -1.07
C TYR A 72 14.42 8.29 -0.84
N VAL A 73 13.09 8.24 -0.87
CA VAL A 73 12.32 6.99 -0.81
C VAL A 73 12.14 6.42 -2.21
N GLN A 74 12.49 5.14 -2.40
CA GLN A 74 12.24 4.41 -3.63
C GLN A 74 10.99 3.54 -3.53
N GLU A 75 10.88 2.78 -2.44
CA GLU A 75 9.76 1.88 -2.19
C GLU A 75 9.42 1.88 -0.72
N SER A 76 8.16 1.64 -0.42
CA SER A 76 7.71 1.46 0.96
C SER A 76 6.66 0.38 1.08
N LEU A 77 6.58 -0.24 2.24
CA LEU A 77 5.59 -1.24 2.59
C LEU A 77 5.12 -1.01 4.02
N VAL A 78 3.85 -0.70 4.18
CA VAL A 78 3.22 -0.52 5.49
C VAL A 78 2.61 -1.83 5.95
N LEU A 79 2.96 -2.24 7.15
CA LEU A 79 2.47 -3.46 7.79
C LEU A 79 1.96 -3.15 9.20
N MET A 80 1.26 -4.13 9.77
CA MET A 80 0.89 -4.11 11.18
C MET A 80 1.65 -5.23 11.91
N ARG A 81 2.46 -4.83 12.91
CA ARG A 81 3.16 -5.74 13.80
C ARG A 81 2.77 -5.40 15.23
N GLU A 82 2.33 -6.40 15.98
CA GLU A 82 1.90 -6.24 17.38
C GLU A 82 0.87 -5.11 17.61
N GLY A 83 -0.05 -4.94 16.64
CA GLY A 83 -1.08 -3.90 16.68
C GLY A 83 -0.59 -2.48 16.36
N LYS A 84 0.66 -2.32 15.90
CA LYS A 84 1.27 -1.04 15.53
C LYS A 84 1.56 -1.01 14.04
N LEU A 85 1.36 0.16 13.42
CA LEU A 85 1.75 0.38 12.03
C LEU A 85 3.24 0.69 11.96
N GLU A 86 3.93 -0.04 11.12
CA GLU A 86 5.33 0.15 10.78
C GLU A 86 5.49 0.23 9.26
N ALA A 87 6.46 1.01 8.81
CA ALA A 87 6.79 1.10 7.39
C ALA A 87 8.22 0.63 7.14
N LEU A 88 8.36 -0.40 6.31
CA LEU A 88 9.63 -0.78 5.72
C LEU A 88 9.91 0.15 4.55
N ILE A 89 11.08 0.75 4.49
CA ILE A 89 11.44 1.74 3.47
C ILE A 89 12.72 1.33 2.77
N VAL A 90 12.67 1.27 1.45
CA VAL A 90 13.85 1.10 0.58
C VAL A 90 14.25 2.49 0.08
N PRO A 91 15.46 2.96 0.41
CA PRO A 91 15.96 4.24 -0.08
C PRO A 91 16.28 4.21 -1.57
N ASN A 92 16.18 5.36 -2.22
CA ASN A 92 16.60 5.55 -3.60
C ASN A 92 18.10 5.87 -3.65
N MET A 93 18.90 4.83 -3.80
CA MET A 93 20.36 4.96 -3.81
C MET A 93 20.88 5.86 -4.92
N GLN A 94 20.19 5.91 -6.07
CA GLN A 94 20.57 6.77 -7.18
C GLN A 94 20.41 8.26 -6.82
N LEU A 95 19.30 8.62 -6.17
CA LEU A 95 19.09 10.00 -5.72
C LEU A 95 20.04 10.41 -4.59
N ILE A 96 20.38 9.48 -3.70
CA ILE A 96 21.35 9.70 -2.62
C ILE A 96 22.73 10.01 -3.20
N GLU A 97 23.17 9.19 -4.17
CA GLU A 97 24.45 9.39 -4.87
C GLU A 97 24.47 10.72 -5.64
N GLN A 98 23.41 11.05 -6.37
CA GLN A 98 23.29 12.33 -7.08
C GLN A 98 23.33 13.54 -6.15
N ALA A 99 22.76 13.40 -4.94
CA ALA A 99 22.79 14.45 -3.92
C ALA A 99 24.15 14.58 -3.22
N GLY A 100 25.06 13.62 -3.40
CA GLY A 100 26.37 13.61 -2.76
C GLY A 100 26.34 13.44 -1.23
N ILE A 101 25.30 12.79 -0.71
CA ILE A 101 25.11 12.54 0.73
C ILE A 101 25.29 11.04 1.05
N THR A 102 25.45 10.72 2.32
CA THR A 102 25.54 9.33 2.76
C THR A 102 24.15 8.70 2.91
N LEU A 103 24.10 7.36 2.98
CA LEU A 103 22.84 6.64 3.30
C LEU A 103 22.32 7.03 4.68
N ASP A 104 23.20 7.24 5.65
CA ASP A 104 22.85 7.62 7.02
C ASP A 104 22.20 9.02 7.04
N ASP A 105 22.76 9.99 6.31
CA ASP A 105 22.17 11.33 6.16
C ASP A 105 20.77 11.28 5.52
N ALA A 106 20.63 10.48 4.45
CA ALA A 106 19.35 10.30 3.78
C ALA A 106 18.34 9.60 4.68
N TRP A 107 18.78 8.61 5.46
CA TRP A 107 17.92 7.91 6.41
C TRP A 107 17.46 8.81 7.55
N GLU A 108 18.33 9.66 8.09
CA GLU A 108 17.97 10.68 9.08
C GLU A 108 16.94 11.65 8.52
N ALA A 109 17.13 12.10 7.27
CA ALA A 109 16.18 12.97 6.58
C ALA A 109 14.81 12.29 6.45
N ILE A 110 14.74 11.01 6.05
CA ILE A 110 13.49 10.24 5.96
C ILE A 110 12.84 10.11 7.35
N GLN A 111 13.60 9.74 8.37
CA GLN A 111 13.12 9.55 9.73
C GLN A 111 12.49 10.84 10.31
N SER A 112 13.09 11.99 10.04
CA SER A 112 12.60 13.29 10.50
C SER A 112 11.20 13.64 9.98
N GLN A 113 10.83 13.12 8.80
CA GLN A 113 9.52 13.38 8.17
C GLN A 113 8.36 12.58 8.79
N ARG A 114 8.64 11.55 9.60
CA ARG A 114 7.59 10.69 10.16
C ARG A 114 6.58 11.45 11.01
N ALA A 115 7.03 12.43 11.80
CA ALA A 115 6.13 13.23 12.63
C ALA A 115 5.17 14.06 11.77
N ALA A 116 5.69 14.77 10.78
CA ALA A 116 4.90 15.58 9.85
C ALA A 116 3.93 14.73 9.02
N LEU A 117 4.33 13.52 8.60
CA LEU A 117 3.46 12.56 7.92
C LEU A 117 2.31 12.12 8.85
N ASN A 118 2.61 11.85 10.11
CA ASN A 118 1.61 11.44 11.11
C ASN A 118 0.61 12.53 11.48
N GLU A 119 0.90 13.80 11.21
CA GLU A 119 -0.05 14.91 11.35
C GLU A 119 -1.09 14.96 10.21
N GLN A 120 -0.77 14.33 9.07
CA GLN A 120 -1.62 14.31 7.86
C GLN A 120 -2.54 13.09 7.78
N VAL A 121 -2.54 12.23 8.77
CA VAL A 121 -3.30 10.99 8.79
C VAL A 121 -4.14 10.86 10.05
N GLY A 122 -5.12 9.99 10.04
CA GLY A 122 -5.96 9.72 11.22
C GLY A 122 -5.16 9.16 12.39
N SER A 123 -5.66 9.34 13.60
CA SER A 123 -4.97 8.88 14.83
C SER A 123 -4.67 7.38 14.83
N TYR A 124 -5.51 6.60 14.16
CA TYR A 124 -5.39 5.14 14.01
C TYR A 124 -4.47 4.71 12.85
N GLU A 125 -4.07 5.65 11.98
CA GLU A 125 -3.18 5.44 10.84
C GLU A 125 -1.74 5.88 11.11
N LYS A 126 -1.45 6.33 12.32
CA LYS A 126 -0.12 6.83 12.69
C LYS A 126 0.91 5.71 12.65
N ILE A 127 1.98 5.96 11.90
CA ILE A 127 3.11 5.04 11.75
C ILE A 127 4.04 5.21 12.94
N GLN A 128 4.23 4.13 13.69
CA GLN A 128 5.05 4.13 14.90
C GLN A 128 6.54 4.12 14.58
N ARG A 129 6.94 3.40 13.54
CA ARG A 129 8.34 3.23 13.18
C ARG A 129 8.54 3.16 11.67
N PHE A 130 9.62 3.80 11.20
CA PHE A 130 10.24 3.53 9.92
C PHE A 130 11.39 2.56 10.13
N GLU A 131 11.48 1.55 9.29
CA GLU A 131 12.53 0.54 9.29
C GLU A 131 13.26 0.58 7.95
N LEU A 132 14.59 0.75 8.00
CA LEU A 132 15.43 0.77 6.81
C LEU A 132 15.52 -0.63 6.22
N ARG A 133 15.30 -0.73 4.93
CA ARG A 133 15.53 -1.93 4.14
C ARG A 133 16.50 -1.61 3.00
N THR A 134 17.56 -2.35 2.89
CA THR A 134 18.58 -2.16 1.84
C THR A 134 18.29 -2.96 0.57
N GLU A 135 17.47 -4.01 0.68
CA GLU A 135 17.10 -4.87 -0.44
C GLU A 135 15.73 -4.50 -0.99
N PRO A 136 15.54 -4.45 -2.32
CA PRO A 136 14.24 -4.25 -2.94
C PRO A 136 13.22 -5.29 -2.49
N PHE A 137 11.93 -4.92 -2.53
CA PHE A 137 10.87 -5.89 -2.26
C PHE A 137 10.68 -6.87 -3.40
N GLU A 138 10.37 -8.12 -3.07
CA GLU A 138 9.91 -9.08 -4.05
C GLU A 138 8.58 -8.66 -4.65
N LYS A 139 8.48 -8.71 -5.97
CA LYS A 139 7.31 -8.26 -6.72
C LYS A 139 6.71 -9.35 -7.58
N THR A 140 5.43 -9.19 -7.86
CA THR A 140 4.75 -9.97 -8.90
C THR A 140 5.19 -9.48 -10.30
N PRO A 141 4.89 -10.24 -11.38
CA PRO A 141 5.12 -9.74 -12.75
C PRO A 141 4.46 -8.39 -13.07
N LYS A 142 3.39 -8.03 -12.34
CA LYS A 142 2.71 -6.73 -12.44
C LYS A 142 3.32 -5.64 -11.54
N GLN A 143 4.54 -5.83 -11.06
CA GLN A 143 5.27 -4.89 -10.19
C GLN A 143 4.60 -4.57 -8.84
N SER A 144 3.66 -5.39 -8.38
CA SER A 144 3.07 -5.26 -7.04
C SER A 144 3.89 -6.01 -6.01
N ILE A 145 4.16 -5.40 -4.85
CA ILE A 145 4.91 -6.02 -3.76
C ILE A 145 4.17 -7.25 -3.23
N ARG A 146 4.89 -8.35 -3.03
CA ARG A 146 4.37 -9.59 -2.41
C ARG A 146 4.31 -9.43 -0.89
N ARG A 147 3.33 -8.64 -0.41
CA ARG A 147 3.16 -8.27 1.01
C ARG A 147 3.22 -9.44 1.98
N TYR A 148 2.72 -10.61 1.57
CA TYR A 148 2.66 -11.81 2.43
C TYR A 148 4.04 -12.36 2.84
N LEU A 149 5.12 -11.95 2.18
CA LEU A 149 6.50 -12.33 2.52
C LEU A 149 7.08 -11.51 3.68
N TYR A 150 6.43 -10.41 4.08
CA TYR A 150 6.97 -9.42 5.03
C TYR A 150 6.14 -9.26 6.30
N LYS A 151 5.22 -10.20 6.55
CA LYS A 151 4.35 -10.19 7.75
C LYS A 151 5.09 -10.52 9.02
#